data_7866d7947c69981cf01d033d40cd1035
#
_entry.id   7866d7947c69981cf01d033d40cd1035
#
_cell.length_a   1.000
_cell.length_b   1.000
_cell.length_c   1.000
_cell.angle_alpha   90.00
_cell.angle_beta   90.00
_cell.angle_gamma   90.00
#
_symmetry.space_group_name_H-M   'P 1'
#
loop_
_entity.id
_entity.type
_entity.pdbx_description
1 polymer ?
#
loop_
_entity_poly.entity_id
_entity_poly.type
_entity_poly.pdbx_seq_one_letter_code
_entity_poly.pdbx_strand_id
1 'polypeptide(L)'
;MLTQDTKLVEAVTSTFNNMIVFDPESPVMCFTLRDPISVGTFPNPSELRPRGKAKKISVKSKCFDACLVVDGSLSFKFNDGTKAVIELLEEDSLRTVQLFREL
;
A
#
# COMPACT_ATOMS: atom_id res chain seq x y z
N MET A 1 29.66 -19.08 -13.44
CA MET A 1 29.84 -17.69 -13.81
C MET A 1 28.92 -16.78 -13.03
N LEU A 2 29.51 -16.01 -12.16
CA LEU A 2 28.78 -15.13 -11.25
C LEU A 2 28.13 -13.92 -11.93
N THR A 3 28.62 -13.52 -13.12
CA THR A 3 28.19 -12.30 -13.79
C THR A 3 26.75 -12.31 -14.28
N GLN A 4 26.22 -13.42 -14.75
CA GLN A 4 24.84 -13.50 -15.21
C GLN A 4 23.86 -13.52 -14.05
N ASP A 5 24.18 -14.25 -12.99
CA ASP A 5 23.35 -14.31 -11.79
C ASP A 5 23.31 -12.96 -11.07
N THR A 6 24.46 -12.25 -11.03
CA THR A 6 24.54 -10.91 -10.46
C THR A 6 23.68 -9.91 -11.25
N LYS A 7 23.70 -9.95 -12.58
CA LYS A 7 22.86 -9.09 -13.41
C LYS A 7 21.39 -9.37 -13.22
N LEU A 8 21.00 -10.63 -13.09
CA LEU A 8 19.61 -11.01 -12.83
C LEU A 8 19.15 -10.50 -11.47
N VAL A 9 19.96 -10.66 -10.43
CA VAL A 9 19.65 -10.17 -9.09
C VAL A 9 19.51 -8.65 -9.09
N GLU A 10 20.42 -7.93 -9.75
CA GLU A 10 20.33 -6.49 -9.87
C GLU A 10 19.07 -6.04 -10.61
N ALA A 11 18.70 -6.72 -11.69
CA ALA A 11 17.51 -6.40 -12.46
C ALA A 11 16.24 -6.64 -11.64
N VAL A 12 16.16 -7.76 -10.91
CA VAL A 12 15.03 -8.08 -10.03
C VAL A 12 14.94 -7.08 -8.88
N THR A 13 16.07 -6.75 -8.25
CA THR A 13 16.12 -5.78 -7.16
C THR A 13 15.69 -4.40 -7.63
N SER A 14 16.17 -3.95 -8.78
CA SER A 14 15.78 -2.66 -9.36
C SER A 14 14.29 -2.61 -9.67
N THR A 15 13.73 -3.65 -10.25
CA THR A 15 12.30 -3.74 -10.53
C THR A 15 11.49 -3.69 -9.24
N PHE A 16 11.90 -4.44 -8.23
CA PHE A 16 11.25 -4.45 -6.93
C PHE A 16 11.30 -3.08 -6.25
N ASN A 17 12.46 -2.43 -6.27
CA ASN A 17 12.63 -1.09 -5.70
C ASN A 17 11.74 -0.07 -6.40
N ASN A 18 11.62 -0.14 -7.72
CA ASN A 18 10.74 0.75 -8.48
C ASN A 18 9.26 0.55 -8.13
N MET A 19 8.87 -0.67 -7.76
CA MET A 19 7.50 -0.96 -7.34
C MET A 19 7.17 -0.38 -5.96
N ILE A 20 8.15 -0.27 -5.07
CA ILE A 20 7.94 0.24 -3.71
C ILE A 20 8.24 1.73 -3.57
N VAL A 21 8.99 2.32 -4.51
CA VAL A 21 9.27 3.75 -4.51
C VAL A 21 8.01 4.52 -4.92
N PHE A 22 7.72 5.54 -4.15
CA PHE A 22 6.48 6.28 -4.27
C PHE A 22 6.77 7.75 -3.98
N ASP A 23 6.44 8.61 -4.93
CA ASP A 23 6.67 10.05 -4.81
C ASP A 23 5.70 10.61 -3.76
N PRO A 24 6.21 11.32 -2.73
CA PRO A 24 5.36 11.92 -1.70
C PRO A 24 4.41 12.99 -2.23
N GLU A 25 4.68 13.56 -3.38
CA GLU A 25 3.80 14.53 -4.04
C GLU A 25 2.75 13.86 -4.94
N SER A 26 2.80 12.55 -5.08
CA SER A 26 1.87 11.81 -5.92
C SER A 26 0.43 11.98 -5.41
N PRO A 27 -0.54 12.25 -6.31
CA PRO A 27 -1.93 12.45 -5.91
C PRO A 27 -2.69 11.15 -5.64
N VAL A 28 -2.00 10.10 -5.25
CA VAL A 28 -2.58 8.79 -4.93
C VAL A 28 -2.02 8.27 -3.62
N MET A 29 -2.80 7.41 -2.97
CA MET A 29 -2.37 6.67 -1.79
C MET A 29 -1.78 5.34 -2.22
N CYS A 30 -0.74 4.91 -1.50
CA CYS A 30 -0.20 3.57 -1.65
C CYS A 30 -0.80 2.68 -0.55
N PHE A 31 -1.27 1.50 -0.92
CA PHE A 31 -1.80 0.55 0.04
C PHE A 31 -1.10 -0.81 -0.10
N THR A 32 -1.08 -1.54 0.99
CA THR A 32 -0.53 -2.89 1.05
C THR A 32 -1.52 -3.81 1.74
N LEU A 33 -1.79 -4.95 1.12
CA LEU A 33 -2.57 -6.01 1.75
C LEU A 33 -1.62 -6.96 2.47
N ARG A 34 -1.88 -7.20 3.73
CA ARG A 34 -1.10 -8.12 4.52
C ARG A 34 -1.82 -9.46 4.60
N ASP A 35 -1.11 -10.55 4.26
CA ASP A 35 -1.62 -11.92 4.28
C ASP A 35 -2.94 -12.08 3.49
N PRO A 36 -2.97 -11.68 2.20
CA PRO A 36 -4.17 -11.85 1.41
C PRO A 36 -4.48 -13.35 1.22
N ILE A 37 -5.72 -13.74 1.51
CA ILE A 37 -6.16 -15.11 1.38
C ILE A 37 -7.29 -15.17 0.36
N SER A 38 -7.11 -16.02 -0.66
CA SER A 38 -8.15 -16.32 -1.64
C SER A 38 -8.61 -17.76 -1.46
N VAL A 39 -9.89 -17.93 -1.12
CA VAL A 39 -10.45 -19.25 -0.87
C VAL A 39 -10.76 -19.94 -2.21
N GLY A 40 -10.29 -21.19 -2.35
CA GLY A 40 -10.61 -22.05 -3.49
C GLY A 40 -9.73 -21.89 -4.71
N THR A 41 -8.75 -21.01 -4.69
CA THR A 41 -7.82 -20.82 -5.81
C THR A 41 -6.36 -20.85 -5.36
N PHE A 42 -5.57 -21.65 -6.08
CA PHE A 42 -4.12 -21.66 -5.93
C PHE A 42 -3.50 -21.87 -7.32
N PRO A 43 -2.60 -20.99 -7.77
CA PRO A 43 -2.16 -19.76 -7.12
C PRO A 43 -3.26 -18.71 -7.01
N ASN A 44 -3.07 -17.72 -6.13
CA ASN A 44 -4.03 -16.63 -5.98
C ASN A 44 -4.27 -15.92 -7.32
N PRO A 45 -5.50 -15.44 -7.56
CA PRO A 45 -5.79 -14.71 -8.79
C PRO A 45 -4.87 -13.50 -8.95
N SER A 46 -4.49 -13.21 -10.18
CA SER A 46 -3.66 -12.05 -10.51
C SER A 46 -4.31 -10.73 -10.10
N GLU A 47 -5.61 -10.71 -9.89
CA GLU A 47 -6.38 -9.56 -9.43
C GLU A 47 -6.15 -9.25 -7.96
N LEU A 48 -5.69 -10.22 -7.18
CA LEU A 48 -5.42 -10.08 -5.76
C LEU A 48 -3.99 -9.58 -5.56
N ARG A 49 -3.76 -8.33 -5.89
CA ARG A 49 -2.44 -7.73 -5.74
C ARG A 49 -2.22 -7.28 -4.31
N PRO A 50 -1.07 -7.62 -3.69
CA PRO A 50 -0.78 -7.21 -2.31
C PRO A 50 -0.49 -5.72 -2.15
N ARG A 51 -0.20 -5.02 -3.23
CA ARG A 51 0.10 -3.60 -3.24
C ARG A 51 -0.59 -2.90 -4.39
N GLY A 52 -0.95 -1.65 -4.16
CA GLY A 52 -1.54 -0.83 -5.19
C GLY A 52 -1.56 0.64 -4.81
N LYS A 53 -2.07 1.43 -5.74
CA LYS A 53 -2.24 2.87 -5.57
C LYS A 53 -3.69 3.22 -5.88
N ALA A 54 -4.27 4.12 -5.09
CA ALA A 54 -5.65 4.55 -5.28
C ALA A 54 -5.85 5.95 -4.72
N LYS A 55 -6.82 6.67 -5.26
CA LYS A 55 -7.26 7.96 -4.72
C LYS A 55 -8.31 7.79 -3.63
N LYS A 56 -9.04 6.70 -3.69
CA LYS A 56 -10.10 6.38 -2.76
C LYS A 56 -10.14 4.89 -2.52
N ILE A 57 -10.18 4.51 -1.26
CA ILE A 57 -10.24 3.12 -0.85
C ILE A 57 -11.48 2.94 0.03
N SER A 58 -12.29 1.98 -0.33
CA SER A 58 -13.47 1.62 0.47
C SER A 58 -13.28 0.21 1.00
N VAL A 59 -13.37 0.05 2.31
CA VAL A 59 -13.19 -1.23 2.97
C VAL A 59 -14.45 -1.54 3.77
N LYS A 60 -15.04 -2.68 3.49
CA LYS A 60 -16.20 -3.20 4.25
C LYS A 60 -15.72 -4.35 5.13
N SER A 61 -15.98 -4.24 6.41
CA SER A 61 -15.60 -5.27 7.35
C SER A 61 -16.61 -6.45 7.31
N LYS A 62 -16.06 -7.65 7.36
CA LYS A 62 -16.78 -8.89 7.60
C LYS A 62 -16.23 -9.62 8.81
N CYS A 63 -15.49 -8.90 9.65
CA CYS A 63 -14.82 -9.47 10.80
C CYS A 63 -15.70 -9.42 12.03
N PHE A 64 -15.55 -10.41 12.88
CA PHE A 64 -16.28 -10.46 14.14
C PHE A 64 -15.69 -9.48 15.18
N ASP A 65 -14.39 -9.40 15.26
CA ASP A 65 -13.66 -8.57 16.21
C ASP A 65 -12.46 -7.92 15.55
N ALA A 66 -12.70 -6.73 15.01
CA ALA A 66 -11.67 -5.99 14.29
C ALA A 66 -11.65 -4.52 14.70
N CYS A 67 -10.52 -3.89 14.49
CA CYS A 67 -10.31 -2.47 14.73
C CYS A 67 -9.70 -1.79 13.52
N LEU A 68 -10.10 -0.55 13.29
CA LEU A 68 -9.43 0.37 12.41
C LEU A 68 -8.53 1.25 13.25
N VAL A 69 -7.23 1.22 12.98
CA VAL A 69 -6.23 1.98 13.72
C VAL A 69 -5.66 3.08 12.84
N VAL A 70 -5.68 4.30 13.34
CA VAL A 70 -5.14 5.48 12.66
C VAL A 70 -3.94 6.00 13.44
N ASP A 71 -2.80 6.12 12.77
CA ASP A 71 -1.54 6.62 13.34
C ASP A 71 -1.10 5.89 14.63
N GLY A 72 -1.49 4.63 14.76
CA GLY A 72 -1.11 3.81 15.91
C GLY A 72 -1.77 4.17 17.24
N SER A 73 -2.50 5.29 17.33
CA SER A 73 -3.08 5.77 18.58
C SER A 73 -4.60 5.85 18.59
N LEU A 74 -5.21 6.08 17.46
CA LEU A 74 -6.67 6.14 17.33
C LEU A 74 -7.19 4.78 16.87
N SER A 75 -8.13 4.21 17.63
CA SER A 75 -8.70 2.92 17.33
C SER A 75 -10.22 3.00 17.30
N PHE A 76 -10.82 2.44 16.27
CA PHE A 76 -12.26 2.39 16.07
C PHE A 76 -12.70 0.95 15.87
N LYS A 77 -13.83 0.58 16.41
CA LYS A 77 -14.41 -0.74 16.14
C LYS A 77 -14.74 -0.88 14.66
N PHE A 78 -14.28 -1.97 14.06
CA PHE A 78 -14.45 -2.22 12.63
C PHE A 78 -15.00 -3.63 12.41
N ASN A 79 -16.18 -3.89 12.96
CA ASN A 79 -16.82 -5.19 12.89
C ASN A 79 -17.72 -5.32 11.66
N ASP A 80 -18.25 -6.50 11.44
CA ASP A 80 -19.11 -6.82 10.30
C ASP A 80 -20.22 -5.76 10.13
N GLY A 81 -20.36 -5.31 8.91
CA GLY A 81 -21.31 -4.26 8.53
C GLY A 81 -20.72 -2.85 8.56
N THR A 82 -19.55 -2.66 9.14
CA THR A 82 -18.88 -1.35 9.16
C THR A 82 -18.13 -1.12 7.85
N LYS A 83 -18.24 0.08 7.33
CA LYS A 83 -17.57 0.50 6.12
C LYS A 83 -16.65 1.69 6.40
N ALA A 84 -15.40 1.59 6.00
CA ALA A 84 -14.45 2.70 6.05
C ALA A 84 -14.18 3.20 4.65
N VAL A 85 -14.13 4.50 4.50
CA VAL A 85 -13.74 5.16 3.24
C VAL A 85 -12.53 6.02 3.54
N ILE A 86 -11.46 5.76 2.81
CA ILE A 86 -10.20 6.50 2.91
C ILE A 86 -10.02 7.23 1.59
N GLU A 87 -9.94 8.54 1.65
CA GLU A 87 -9.87 9.36 0.45
C GLU A 87 -8.79 10.41 0.60
N LEU A 88 -8.05 10.64 -0.46
CA LEU A 88 -7.04 11.68 -0.52
C LEU A 88 -7.71 12.98 -0.95
N LEU A 89 -7.69 13.97 -0.05
CA LEU A 89 -8.19 15.31 -0.33
C LEU A 89 -7.01 16.27 -0.37
N GLU A 90 -6.94 17.08 -1.41
CA GLU A 90 -5.85 18.05 -1.59
C GLU A 90 -5.77 19.05 -0.43
N GLU A 91 -6.90 19.45 0.08
CA GLU A 91 -7.03 20.42 1.19
C GLU A 91 -6.49 19.87 2.53
N ASP A 92 -6.42 18.54 2.65
CA ASP A 92 -5.92 17.88 3.87
C ASP A 92 -4.45 17.48 3.74
N SER A 93 -3.78 17.90 2.68
CA SER A 93 -2.40 17.55 2.43
C SER A 93 -1.45 18.21 3.43
N LEU A 94 -0.52 17.42 3.93
CA LEU A 94 0.55 17.92 4.78
C LEU A 94 1.53 18.74 3.94
N ARG A 95 1.75 19.97 4.35
CA ARG A 95 2.74 20.83 3.69
C ARG A 95 4.07 20.71 4.41
N THR A 96 5.08 20.35 3.64
CA THR A 96 6.44 20.22 4.16
C THR A 96 7.37 21.15 3.41
N VAL A 97 8.45 21.56 4.09
CA VAL A 97 9.50 22.35 3.46
C VAL A 97 10.60 21.40 3.02
N GLN A 98 10.94 21.45 1.76
CA GLN A 98 12.01 20.66 1.20
C GLN A 98 13.23 21.56 0.95
N LEU A 99 14.36 21.20 1.55
CA LEU A 99 15.60 21.90 1.36
C LEU A 99 16.39 21.25 0.22
N PHE A 100 16.64 22.01 -0.81
CA PHE A 100 17.51 21.57 -1.90
C PHE A 100 18.94 21.93 -1.56
N ARG A 101 19.84 20.95 -1.63
CA ARG A 101 21.28 21.21 -1.58
C ARG A 101 21.78 21.36 -2.99
N GLU A 102 22.38 22.50 -3.27
CA GLU A 102 23.20 22.65 -4.46
C GLU A 102 24.52 21.93 -4.21
N LEU A 103 24.84 21.01 -5.09
CA LEU A 103 26.12 20.28 -5.07
C LEU A 103 27.16 21.00 -5.92
#